data_80e5a7326606c59a5c2db1227a8ef2d8
#
_entry.id   80e5a7326606c59a5c2db1227a8ef2d8
#
_cell.length_a   1.000
_cell.length_b   1.000
_cell.length_c   1.000
_cell.angle_alpha   90.00
_cell.angle_beta   90.00
_cell.angle_gamma   90.00
#
_symmetry.space_group_name_H-M   'P 1'
#
loop_
_entity.id
_entity.type
_entity.pdbx_description
1 polymer ?
#
loop_
_entity_poly.entity_id
_entity_poly.type
_entity_poly.pdbx_seq_one_letter_code
_entity_poly.pdbx_strand_id
1 'polypeptide(L)'
;MDAAQRLRLHLAIGKAADDLGDYALAMQHFDAADWVRRSSTPFDPAAFAIETDSLIASCTPELMACAPQLGSSDATPVLIIGMPRSGTTLLQQIVSSHPEVGAGGELNFWNDRGAVWHSSGAAGIEKPFQAKAAADYLRVLRAIAPRAARVTDKMPFNFLWAGLIHLAFPRATLIHCRRNAVDTALSIHQTQFHPTLAFPTGGAELVAYFRSYRRLTDHWRKVLPADRFIEVEYEDLTRTPEPVIRRIIAACGLEWNDACLRPERNPGAVKTPSKWQTRQPIYRNSVARWRRYEPWLGPLRSLVEDGREKSPT
;
A
#
# COMPACT_ATOMS: atom_id res chain seq x y z
N MET A 1 -17.37 7.09 28.74
CA MET A 1 -16.86 7.18 27.36
C MET A 1 -16.24 5.83 27.01
N ASP A 2 -16.68 5.19 25.95
CA ASP A 2 -16.15 3.90 25.49
C ASP A 2 -14.78 4.04 24.80
N ALA A 3 -14.11 2.91 24.51
CA ALA A 3 -12.78 2.90 23.89
C ALA A 3 -12.76 3.59 22.51
N ALA A 4 -13.81 3.39 21.69
CA ALA A 4 -13.89 3.99 20.36
C ALA A 4 -14.07 5.52 20.44
N GLN A 5 -14.84 6.00 21.42
CA GLN A 5 -15.00 7.44 21.67
C GLN A 5 -13.68 8.05 22.17
N ARG A 6 -12.96 7.38 23.10
CA ARG A 6 -11.64 7.84 23.58
C ARG A 6 -10.63 7.92 22.45
N LEU A 7 -10.56 6.88 21.62
CA LEU A 7 -9.68 6.85 20.45
C LEU A 7 -9.93 8.07 19.53
N ARG A 8 -11.20 8.29 19.15
CA ARG A 8 -11.57 9.43 18.29
C ARG A 8 -11.26 10.78 18.92
N LEU A 9 -11.50 10.93 20.22
CA LEU A 9 -11.21 12.17 20.94
C LEU A 9 -9.70 12.47 20.94
N HIS A 10 -8.87 11.49 21.27
CA HIS A 10 -7.41 11.66 21.26
C HIS A 10 -6.90 12.01 19.87
N LEU A 11 -7.36 11.32 18.81
CA LEU A 11 -6.98 11.66 17.43
C LEU A 11 -7.43 13.07 17.04
N ALA A 12 -8.60 13.52 17.45
CA ALA A 12 -9.10 14.86 17.15
C ALA A 12 -8.30 15.96 17.87
N ILE A 13 -7.98 15.77 19.15
CA ILE A 13 -7.15 16.71 19.91
C ILE A 13 -5.73 16.74 19.36
N GLY A 14 -5.14 15.56 19.08
CA GLY A 14 -3.83 15.47 18.47
C GLY A 14 -3.76 16.19 17.14
N LYS A 15 -4.81 16.06 16.29
CA LYS A 15 -4.89 16.78 15.01
C LYS A 15 -5.01 18.29 15.20
N ALA A 16 -5.84 18.74 16.16
CA ALA A 16 -5.96 20.17 16.46
C ALA A 16 -4.64 20.78 16.97
N ALA A 17 -3.93 20.07 17.86
CA ALA A 17 -2.61 20.47 18.33
C ALA A 17 -1.57 20.54 17.18
N ASP A 18 -1.57 19.54 16.28
CA ASP A 18 -0.73 19.55 15.07
C ASP A 18 -1.00 20.75 14.17
N ASP A 19 -2.28 21.10 13.97
CA ASP A 19 -2.67 22.27 13.16
C ASP A 19 -2.23 23.59 13.80
N LEU A 20 -2.15 23.64 15.12
CA LEU A 20 -1.67 24.80 15.89
C LEU A 20 -0.13 24.83 16.03
N GLY A 21 0.57 23.76 15.60
CA GLY A 21 2.03 23.65 15.70
C GLY A 21 2.54 23.18 17.08
N ASP A 22 1.65 22.77 17.99
CA ASP A 22 2.03 22.13 19.26
C ASP A 22 2.25 20.64 19.03
N TYR A 23 3.43 20.30 18.50
CA TYR A 23 3.78 18.92 18.13
C TYR A 23 4.00 18.03 19.37
N ALA A 24 4.36 18.61 20.53
CA ALA A 24 4.50 17.87 21.79
C ALA A 24 3.14 17.36 22.27
N LEU A 25 2.16 18.26 22.37
CA LEU A 25 0.78 17.92 22.75
C LEU A 25 0.15 16.98 21.72
N ALA A 26 0.38 17.23 20.43
CA ALA A 26 -0.10 16.38 19.35
C ALA A 26 0.38 14.94 19.53
N MET A 27 1.69 14.72 19.77
CA MET A 27 2.25 13.39 19.93
C MET A 27 1.72 12.71 21.19
N GLN A 28 1.61 13.43 22.32
CA GLN A 28 1.02 12.90 23.55
C GLN A 28 -0.38 12.30 23.30
N HIS A 29 -1.20 12.99 22.51
CA HIS A 29 -2.54 12.52 22.20
C HIS A 29 -2.56 11.37 21.17
N PHE A 30 -1.66 11.36 20.19
CA PHE A 30 -1.52 10.24 19.26
C PHE A 30 -1.03 8.97 19.98
N ASP A 31 -0.09 9.07 20.91
CA ASP A 31 0.37 7.96 21.75
C ASP A 31 -0.76 7.40 22.62
N ALA A 32 -1.58 8.28 23.22
CA ALA A 32 -2.75 7.86 23.98
C ALA A 32 -3.80 7.15 23.09
N ALA A 33 -4.00 7.61 21.84
CA ALA A 33 -4.86 6.96 20.88
C ALA A 33 -4.35 5.56 20.51
N ASP A 34 -3.04 5.42 20.26
CA ASP A 34 -2.40 4.15 19.96
C ASP A 34 -2.50 3.16 21.14
N TRP A 35 -2.33 3.64 22.37
CA TRP A 35 -2.52 2.81 23.56
C TRP A 35 -3.95 2.24 23.65
N VAL A 36 -4.98 3.06 23.43
CA VAL A 36 -6.38 2.61 23.39
C VAL A 36 -6.59 1.55 22.32
N ARG A 37 -6.02 1.75 21.14
CA ARG A 37 -6.14 0.83 20.01
C ARG A 37 -5.47 -0.51 20.31
N ARG A 38 -4.22 -0.52 20.79
CA ARG A 38 -3.48 -1.74 21.12
C ARG A 38 -4.18 -2.60 22.16
N SER A 39 -4.85 -1.97 23.13
CA SER A 39 -5.65 -2.66 24.12
C SER A 39 -6.87 -3.37 23.55
N SER A 40 -7.40 -2.90 22.40
CA SER A 40 -8.62 -3.43 21.78
C SER A 40 -8.33 -4.42 20.64
N THR A 41 -7.24 -4.20 19.91
CA THR A 41 -6.86 -5.00 18.74
C THR A 41 -5.34 -5.19 18.76
N PRO A 42 -4.84 -6.15 19.54
CA PRO A 42 -3.40 -6.39 19.64
C PRO A 42 -2.85 -6.91 18.31
N PHE A 43 -1.61 -6.53 18.01
CA PHE A 43 -0.83 -7.04 16.90
C PHE A 43 0.34 -7.87 17.44
N ASP A 44 0.60 -9.03 16.84
CA ASP A 44 1.74 -9.89 17.17
C ASP A 44 2.85 -9.75 16.11
N PRO A 45 3.94 -9.03 16.42
CA PRO A 45 5.05 -8.85 15.49
C PRO A 45 5.80 -10.15 15.15
N ALA A 46 5.85 -11.12 16.09
CA ALA A 46 6.55 -12.38 15.88
C ALA A 46 5.76 -13.28 14.92
N ALA A 47 4.43 -13.38 15.12
CA ALA A 47 3.57 -14.09 14.19
C ALA A 47 3.64 -13.51 12.77
N PHE A 48 3.63 -12.18 12.64
CA PHE A 48 3.77 -11.52 11.33
C PHE A 48 5.14 -11.73 10.67
N ALA A 49 6.21 -11.81 11.46
CA ALA A 49 7.54 -12.13 10.94
C ALA A 49 7.60 -13.58 10.40
N ILE A 50 6.99 -14.54 11.12
CA ILE A 50 6.88 -15.95 10.68
C ILE A 50 6.06 -16.04 9.40
N GLU A 51 4.93 -15.36 9.31
CA GLU A 51 4.11 -15.30 8.09
C GLU A 51 4.92 -14.72 6.91
N THR A 52 5.66 -13.64 7.14
CA THR A 52 6.55 -13.04 6.14
C THR A 52 7.61 -14.03 5.65
N ASP A 53 8.24 -14.78 6.54
CA ASP A 53 9.24 -15.79 6.19
C ASP A 53 8.63 -16.94 5.38
N SER A 54 7.42 -17.36 5.74
CA SER A 54 6.67 -18.38 5.00
C SER A 54 6.33 -17.91 3.57
N LEU A 55 5.88 -16.66 3.39
CA LEU A 55 5.61 -16.08 2.08
C LEU A 55 6.86 -16.01 1.20
N ILE A 56 8.00 -15.58 1.79
CA ILE A 56 9.30 -15.52 1.09
C ILE A 56 9.73 -16.92 0.66
N ALA A 57 9.66 -17.90 1.55
CA ALA A 57 10.05 -19.28 1.26
C ALA A 57 9.16 -19.94 0.20
N SER A 58 7.86 -19.61 0.18
CA SER A 58 6.89 -20.18 -0.77
C SER A 58 7.00 -19.61 -2.18
N CYS A 59 7.51 -18.38 -2.33
CA CYS A 59 7.57 -17.65 -3.62
C CYS A 59 9.00 -17.63 -4.17
N THR A 60 9.52 -18.80 -4.60
CA THR A 60 10.88 -18.89 -5.14
C THR A 60 10.97 -18.29 -6.56
N PRO A 61 12.18 -17.92 -7.04
CA PRO A 61 12.37 -17.47 -8.42
C PRO A 61 11.86 -18.47 -9.46
N GLU A 62 12.07 -19.77 -9.23
CA GLU A 62 11.66 -20.86 -10.12
C GLU A 62 10.14 -20.93 -10.21
N LEU A 63 9.44 -20.80 -9.08
CA LEU A 63 7.99 -20.77 -9.07
C LEU A 63 7.45 -19.53 -9.79
N MET A 64 8.02 -18.34 -9.53
CA MET A 64 7.57 -17.12 -10.20
C MET A 64 7.80 -17.19 -11.72
N ALA A 65 8.84 -17.85 -12.17
CA ALA A 65 9.09 -18.08 -13.61
C ALA A 65 8.04 -18.99 -14.27
N CYS A 66 7.32 -19.81 -13.50
CA CYS A 66 6.23 -20.65 -14.02
C CYS A 66 4.90 -19.89 -14.21
N ALA A 67 4.78 -18.65 -13.75
CA ALA A 67 3.52 -17.89 -13.80
C ALA A 67 2.86 -17.83 -15.20
N PRO A 68 3.59 -17.69 -16.34
CA PRO A 68 2.97 -17.70 -17.65
C PRO A 68 2.24 -18.99 -18.02
N GLN A 69 2.62 -20.12 -17.42
CA GLN A 69 1.99 -21.43 -17.65
C GLN A 69 0.78 -21.67 -16.72
N LEU A 70 0.75 -20.98 -15.58
CA LEU A 70 -0.26 -21.18 -14.53
C LEU A 70 -1.40 -20.17 -14.62
N GLY A 71 -1.09 -18.93 -14.90
CA GLY A 71 -1.99 -17.79 -14.80
C GLY A 71 -2.72 -17.42 -16.10
N SER A 72 -3.50 -16.36 -15.98
CA SER A 72 -4.19 -15.71 -17.10
C SER A 72 -3.29 -14.72 -17.81
N SER A 73 -3.31 -14.72 -19.14
CA SER A 73 -2.62 -13.70 -19.95
C SER A 73 -3.34 -12.34 -19.99
N ASP A 74 -4.47 -12.19 -19.30
CA ASP A 74 -5.22 -10.93 -19.23
C ASP A 74 -4.41 -9.87 -18.47
N ALA A 75 -4.25 -8.68 -19.07
CA ALA A 75 -3.48 -7.57 -18.52
C ALA A 75 -4.36 -6.47 -17.90
N THR A 76 -5.65 -6.71 -17.72
CA THR A 76 -6.58 -5.75 -17.13
C THR A 76 -6.17 -5.30 -15.71
N PRO A 77 -5.66 -6.20 -14.82
CA PRO A 77 -5.37 -5.78 -13.45
C PRO A 77 -4.16 -4.85 -13.33
N VAL A 78 -4.34 -3.75 -12.60
CA VAL A 78 -3.27 -2.85 -12.13
C VAL A 78 -3.37 -2.75 -10.62
N LEU A 79 -2.42 -3.34 -9.90
CA LEU A 79 -2.43 -3.39 -8.43
C LEU A 79 -1.54 -2.28 -7.87
N ILE A 80 -2.11 -1.43 -7.01
CA ILE A 80 -1.36 -0.37 -6.33
C ILE A 80 -1.19 -0.78 -4.87
N ILE A 81 0.03 -1.12 -4.52
CA ILE A 81 0.42 -1.73 -3.25
C ILE A 81 1.43 -0.88 -2.47
N GLY A 82 1.63 -1.17 -1.20
CA GLY A 82 2.60 -0.49 -0.35
C GLY A 82 2.09 -0.32 1.08
N MET A 83 2.81 0.42 1.89
CA MET A 83 2.31 0.76 3.22
C MET A 83 1.06 1.65 3.13
N PRO A 84 0.07 1.49 4.02
CA PRO A 84 -0.94 2.53 4.22
C PRO A 84 -0.26 3.89 4.41
N ARG A 85 -0.84 4.95 3.86
CA ARG A 85 -0.32 6.33 3.96
C ARG A 85 0.98 6.60 3.17
N SER A 86 1.46 5.68 2.34
CA SER A 86 2.62 5.91 1.47
C SER A 86 2.34 6.73 0.21
N GLY A 87 1.06 7.04 -0.10
CA GLY A 87 0.68 7.78 -1.32
C GLY A 87 -0.09 6.92 -2.35
N THR A 88 -0.45 5.69 -2.00
CA THR A 88 -1.20 4.76 -2.87
C THR A 88 -2.50 5.36 -3.41
N THR A 89 -3.19 6.20 -2.64
CA THR A 89 -4.42 6.87 -3.10
C THR A 89 -4.15 7.93 -4.17
N LEU A 90 -3.04 8.68 -4.04
CA LEU A 90 -2.62 9.62 -5.08
C LEU A 90 -2.29 8.88 -6.38
N LEU A 91 -1.53 7.78 -6.29
CA LEU A 91 -1.23 6.93 -7.44
C LEU A 91 -2.50 6.40 -8.11
N GLN A 92 -3.48 5.94 -7.33
CA GLN A 92 -4.76 5.51 -7.90
C GLN A 92 -5.45 6.63 -8.65
N GLN A 93 -5.51 7.84 -8.07
CA GLN A 93 -6.15 8.99 -8.73
C GLN A 93 -5.43 9.35 -10.03
N ILE A 94 -4.10 9.33 -10.04
CA ILE A 94 -3.29 9.59 -11.23
C ILE A 94 -3.59 8.55 -12.33
N VAL A 95 -3.47 7.27 -12.02
CA VAL A 95 -3.64 6.19 -13.00
C VAL A 95 -5.09 6.13 -13.50
N SER A 96 -6.07 6.28 -12.61
CA SER A 96 -7.48 6.26 -12.99
C SER A 96 -8.00 7.58 -13.59
N SER A 97 -7.16 8.62 -13.72
CA SER A 97 -7.45 9.79 -14.55
C SER A 97 -7.32 9.48 -16.05
N HIS A 98 -6.63 8.38 -16.40
CA HIS A 98 -6.56 7.93 -17.78
C HIS A 98 -7.93 7.43 -18.25
N PRO A 99 -8.43 7.82 -19.45
CA PRO A 99 -9.79 7.49 -19.92
C PRO A 99 -10.04 5.99 -20.10
N GLU A 100 -8.98 5.20 -20.33
CA GLU A 100 -9.08 3.75 -20.48
C GLU A 100 -8.92 2.98 -19.17
N VAL A 101 -8.84 3.66 -18.02
CA VAL A 101 -8.62 3.04 -16.70
C VAL A 101 -9.83 3.18 -15.78
N GLY A 102 -10.34 2.05 -15.32
CA GLY A 102 -11.36 2.00 -14.27
C GLY A 102 -10.73 2.04 -12.86
N ALA A 103 -11.42 2.71 -11.93
CA ALA A 103 -11.01 2.76 -10.52
C ALA A 103 -11.74 1.70 -9.70
N GLY A 104 -11.07 0.63 -9.27
CA GLY A 104 -11.65 -0.44 -8.44
C GLY A 104 -11.71 -0.10 -6.94
N GLY A 105 -10.90 0.84 -6.48
CA GLY A 105 -10.81 1.17 -5.05
C GLY A 105 -10.00 0.14 -4.26
N GLU A 106 -10.39 -0.13 -3.01
CA GLU A 106 -9.78 -1.15 -2.14
C GLU A 106 -10.60 -2.44 -2.22
N LEU A 107 -10.09 -3.43 -2.98
CA LEU A 107 -10.74 -4.73 -3.13
C LEU A 107 -10.13 -5.73 -2.13
N ASN A 108 -10.97 -6.37 -1.33
CA ASN A 108 -10.48 -7.37 -0.36
C ASN A 108 -10.19 -8.74 -0.98
N PHE A 109 -10.39 -8.89 -2.28
CA PHE A 109 -10.32 -10.16 -3.00
C PHE A 109 -9.04 -10.94 -2.72
N TRP A 110 -7.86 -10.29 -2.81
CA TRP A 110 -6.58 -10.97 -2.64
C TRP A 110 -6.28 -11.30 -1.18
N ASN A 111 -6.80 -10.55 -0.21
CA ASN A 111 -6.69 -10.91 1.20
C ASN A 111 -7.45 -12.20 1.49
N ASP A 112 -8.70 -12.31 1.01
CA ASP A 112 -9.52 -13.52 1.18
C ASP A 112 -8.89 -14.72 0.44
N ARG A 113 -8.41 -14.50 -0.78
CA ARG A 113 -7.79 -15.55 -1.61
C ARG A 113 -6.43 -15.98 -1.08
N GLY A 114 -5.65 -15.05 -0.55
CA GLY A 114 -4.33 -15.29 0.05
C GLY A 114 -4.43 -16.16 1.31
N ALA A 115 -5.42 -15.94 2.15
CA ALA A 115 -5.67 -16.79 3.31
C ALA A 115 -5.95 -18.25 2.89
N VAL A 116 -6.76 -18.44 1.83
CA VAL A 116 -7.03 -19.78 1.25
C VAL A 116 -5.75 -20.37 0.65
N TRP A 117 -4.99 -19.60 -0.10
CA TRP A 117 -3.72 -20.03 -0.71
C TRP A 117 -2.73 -20.49 0.34
N HIS A 118 -2.54 -19.72 1.39
CA HIS A 118 -1.61 -20.04 2.49
C HIS A 118 -1.98 -21.37 3.19
N SER A 119 -3.29 -21.62 3.39
CA SER A 119 -3.77 -22.87 4.00
C SER A 119 -3.77 -24.07 3.04
N SER A 120 -3.70 -23.85 1.73
CA SER A 120 -3.78 -24.91 0.71
C SER A 120 -2.42 -25.58 0.42
N GLY A 121 -1.31 -25.03 0.90
CA GLY A 121 0.03 -25.54 0.64
C GLY A 121 0.31 -25.74 -0.87
N ALA A 122 0.82 -26.90 -1.27
CA ALA A 122 1.15 -27.21 -2.67
C ALA A 122 -0.03 -27.07 -3.64
N ALA A 123 -1.26 -27.39 -3.22
CA ALA A 123 -2.45 -27.28 -4.08
C ALA A 123 -2.77 -25.84 -4.48
N GLY A 124 -2.37 -24.86 -3.67
CA GLY A 124 -2.53 -23.44 -3.99
C GLY A 124 -1.67 -22.95 -5.17
N ILE A 125 -0.65 -23.72 -5.55
CA ILE A 125 0.25 -23.39 -6.68
C ILE A 125 -0.26 -23.96 -8.00
N GLU A 126 -1.19 -24.93 -7.95
CA GLU A 126 -1.66 -25.62 -9.13
C GLU A 126 -2.45 -24.73 -10.09
N LYS A 127 -2.35 -25.04 -11.39
CA LYS A 127 -3.04 -24.30 -12.45
C LYS A 127 -4.56 -24.15 -12.24
N PRO A 128 -5.32 -25.17 -11.79
CA PRO A 128 -6.76 -25.00 -11.53
C PRO A 128 -7.06 -23.92 -10.49
N PHE A 129 -6.26 -23.82 -9.43
CA PHE A 129 -6.43 -22.81 -8.40
C PHE A 129 -6.16 -21.41 -8.97
N GLN A 130 -5.06 -21.24 -9.71
CA GLN A 130 -4.68 -19.96 -10.31
C GLN A 130 -5.68 -19.52 -11.38
N ALA A 131 -6.12 -20.43 -12.24
CA ALA A 131 -7.12 -20.15 -13.27
C ALA A 131 -8.47 -19.73 -12.66
N LYS A 132 -8.89 -20.40 -11.57
CA LYS A 132 -10.12 -20.03 -10.86
C LYS A 132 -9.98 -18.65 -10.19
N ALA A 133 -8.88 -18.37 -9.52
CA ALA A 133 -8.62 -17.07 -8.91
C ALA A 133 -8.66 -15.96 -9.96
N ALA A 134 -8.01 -16.19 -11.11
CA ALA A 134 -8.00 -15.23 -12.21
C ALA A 134 -9.41 -14.98 -12.78
N ALA A 135 -10.18 -16.04 -13.04
CA ALA A 135 -11.54 -15.91 -13.58
C ALA A 135 -12.47 -15.15 -12.62
N ASP A 136 -12.41 -15.48 -11.31
CA ASP A 136 -13.22 -14.84 -10.28
C ASP A 136 -12.85 -13.35 -10.15
N TYR A 137 -11.56 -13.03 -10.15
CA TYR A 137 -11.09 -11.63 -10.04
C TYR A 137 -11.47 -10.80 -11.27
N LEU A 138 -11.29 -11.33 -12.48
CA LEU A 138 -11.70 -10.64 -13.71
C LEU A 138 -13.20 -10.35 -13.72
N ARG A 139 -14.03 -11.24 -13.17
CA ARG A 139 -15.47 -10.99 -13.04
C ARG A 139 -15.73 -9.75 -12.15
N VAL A 140 -15.01 -9.61 -11.03
CA VAL A 140 -15.10 -8.44 -10.16
C VAL A 140 -14.67 -7.18 -10.91
N LEU A 141 -13.51 -7.20 -11.57
CA LEU A 141 -13.01 -6.03 -12.29
C LEU A 141 -13.92 -5.58 -13.43
N ARG A 142 -14.44 -6.55 -14.22
CA ARG A 142 -15.38 -6.27 -15.32
C ARG A 142 -16.74 -5.76 -14.83
N ALA A 143 -17.19 -6.18 -13.65
CA ALA A 143 -18.41 -5.61 -13.03
C ALA A 143 -18.21 -4.14 -12.62
N ILE A 144 -17.00 -3.75 -12.23
CA ILE A 144 -16.68 -2.36 -11.84
C ILE A 144 -16.53 -1.47 -13.09
N ALA A 145 -15.78 -1.93 -14.09
CA ALA A 145 -15.45 -1.13 -15.26
C ALA A 145 -15.43 -1.99 -16.54
N PRO A 146 -16.61 -2.32 -17.09
CA PRO A 146 -16.75 -3.32 -18.15
C PRO A 146 -16.06 -2.96 -19.49
N ARG A 147 -15.79 -1.67 -19.71
CA ARG A 147 -15.17 -1.16 -20.95
C ARG A 147 -13.74 -0.66 -20.78
N ALA A 148 -13.20 -0.71 -19.55
CA ALA A 148 -11.85 -0.23 -19.28
C ALA A 148 -10.79 -1.23 -19.79
N ALA A 149 -9.73 -0.74 -20.40
CA ALA A 149 -8.58 -1.56 -20.80
C ALA A 149 -7.78 -2.02 -19.57
N ARG A 150 -7.77 -1.21 -18.51
CA ARG A 150 -7.13 -1.50 -17.22
C ARG A 150 -8.07 -1.17 -16.08
N VAL A 151 -7.97 -1.89 -14.96
CA VAL A 151 -8.72 -1.58 -13.73
C VAL A 151 -7.77 -1.59 -12.56
N THR A 152 -7.73 -0.47 -11.81
CA THR A 152 -6.89 -0.36 -10.63
C THR A 152 -7.55 -1.03 -9.43
N ASP A 153 -6.80 -1.86 -8.72
CA ASP A 153 -7.09 -2.29 -7.36
C ASP A 153 -6.03 -1.66 -6.44
N LYS A 154 -6.45 -0.69 -5.64
CA LYS A 154 -5.57 -0.02 -4.70
C LYS A 154 -5.86 -0.53 -3.28
N MET A 155 -5.41 -1.71 -2.98
CA MET A 155 -5.37 -2.28 -1.65
C MET A 155 -3.91 -2.30 -1.18
N PRO A 156 -3.51 -1.39 -0.26
CA PRO A 156 -2.12 -1.31 0.19
C PRO A 156 -1.57 -2.67 0.63
N PHE A 157 -2.35 -3.45 1.38
CA PHE A 157 -1.96 -4.74 1.92
C PHE A 157 -1.79 -5.86 0.88
N ASN A 158 -2.17 -5.65 -0.37
CA ASN A 158 -1.88 -6.60 -1.46
C ASN A 158 -0.37 -6.83 -1.68
N PHE A 159 0.51 -6.06 -1.01
CA PHE A 159 1.94 -6.37 -0.99
C PHE A 159 2.24 -7.75 -0.37
N LEU A 160 1.39 -8.25 0.54
CA LEU A 160 1.49 -9.60 1.08
C LEU A 160 1.32 -10.66 0.00
N TRP A 161 0.47 -10.40 -0.97
CA TRP A 161 0.01 -11.36 -1.97
C TRP A 161 0.60 -11.13 -3.37
N ALA A 162 1.66 -10.32 -3.50
CA ALA A 162 2.22 -9.97 -4.81
C ALA A 162 2.67 -11.20 -5.62
N GLY A 163 3.24 -12.22 -4.95
CA GLY A 163 3.59 -13.49 -5.60
C GLY A 163 2.37 -14.26 -6.10
N LEU A 164 1.32 -14.39 -5.28
CA LEU A 164 0.06 -15.04 -5.68
C LEU A 164 -0.61 -14.29 -6.84
N ILE A 165 -0.63 -12.96 -6.78
CA ILE A 165 -1.17 -12.12 -7.85
C ILE A 165 -0.40 -12.35 -9.15
N HIS A 166 0.93 -12.41 -9.08
CA HIS A 166 1.76 -12.68 -10.26
C HIS A 166 1.52 -14.08 -10.83
N LEU A 167 1.37 -15.10 -9.99
CA LEU A 167 1.04 -16.46 -10.44
C LEU A 167 -0.31 -16.50 -11.15
N ALA A 168 -1.32 -15.75 -10.67
CA ALA A 168 -2.63 -15.67 -11.31
C ALA A 168 -2.65 -14.77 -12.55
N PHE A 169 -1.84 -13.72 -12.58
CA PHE A 169 -1.78 -12.70 -13.63
C PHE A 169 -0.34 -12.27 -13.92
N PRO A 170 0.43 -13.05 -14.68
CA PRO A 170 1.83 -12.71 -15.00
C PRO A 170 1.98 -11.41 -15.81
N ARG A 171 0.90 -10.91 -16.41
CA ARG A 171 0.87 -9.65 -17.16
C ARG A 171 0.26 -8.47 -16.39
N ALA A 172 -0.20 -8.68 -15.15
CA ALA A 172 -0.65 -7.57 -14.30
C ALA A 172 0.49 -6.61 -14.00
N THR A 173 0.17 -5.32 -13.88
CA THR A 173 1.14 -4.33 -13.40
C THR A 173 0.96 -4.13 -11.90
N LEU A 174 2.01 -4.40 -11.11
CA LEU A 174 2.07 -4.14 -9.69
C LEU A 174 2.86 -2.84 -9.47
N ILE A 175 2.21 -1.81 -8.97
CA ILE A 175 2.82 -0.51 -8.67
C ILE A 175 3.04 -0.43 -7.17
N HIS A 176 4.30 -0.55 -6.75
CA HIS A 176 4.70 -0.48 -5.35
C HIS A 176 5.03 0.97 -4.98
N CYS A 177 4.13 1.59 -4.21
CA CYS A 177 4.31 2.94 -3.70
C CYS A 177 5.19 2.95 -2.47
N ARG A 178 6.37 3.54 -2.57
CA ARG A 178 7.32 3.75 -1.49
C ARG A 178 7.30 5.20 -1.03
N ARG A 179 7.57 5.42 0.23
CA ARG A 179 7.70 6.74 0.84
C ARG A 179 8.65 6.64 2.02
N ASN A 180 9.26 7.75 2.42
CA ASN A 180 10.05 7.82 3.64
C ASN A 180 9.32 7.12 4.79
N ALA A 181 10.03 6.18 5.44
CA ALA A 181 9.42 5.28 6.42
C ALA A 181 8.90 6.02 7.64
N VAL A 182 9.63 7.05 8.10
CA VAL A 182 9.23 7.84 9.28
C VAL A 182 8.02 8.71 8.97
N ASP A 183 7.98 9.37 7.80
CA ASP A 183 6.80 10.13 7.36
C ASP A 183 5.56 9.24 7.22
N THR A 184 5.76 8.01 6.73
CA THR A 184 4.69 7.02 6.59
C THR A 184 4.22 6.54 7.96
N ALA A 185 5.15 6.15 8.84
CA ALA A 185 4.85 5.68 10.19
C ALA A 185 4.15 6.76 11.03
N LEU A 186 4.63 8.00 10.97
CA LEU A 186 3.98 9.14 11.64
C LEU A 186 2.56 9.36 11.08
N SER A 187 2.38 9.30 9.76
CA SER A 187 1.05 9.43 9.16
C SER A 187 0.11 8.28 9.54
N ILE A 188 0.63 7.06 9.71
CA ILE A 188 -0.12 5.92 10.23
C ILE A 188 -0.54 6.19 11.68
N HIS A 189 0.40 6.61 12.52
CA HIS A 189 0.17 6.91 13.95
C HIS A 189 -0.93 7.94 14.17
N GLN A 190 -1.04 8.92 13.27
CA GLN A 190 -2.03 9.99 13.28
C GLN A 190 -3.38 9.61 12.62
N THR A 191 -3.52 8.38 12.12
CA THR A 191 -4.69 7.99 11.31
C THR A 191 -5.59 6.99 12.05
N GLN A 192 -6.91 7.23 12.01
CA GLN A 192 -7.89 6.24 12.43
C GLN A 192 -8.05 5.18 11.34
N PHE A 193 -7.72 3.93 11.67
CA PHE A 193 -8.04 2.77 10.84
C PHE A 193 -9.32 2.07 11.30
N HIS A 194 -9.81 1.14 10.48
CA HIS A 194 -10.98 0.34 10.85
C HIS A 194 -10.69 -0.44 12.15
N PRO A 195 -11.63 -0.49 13.11
CA PRO A 195 -11.38 -1.09 14.43
C PRO A 195 -11.01 -2.59 14.39
N THR A 196 -11.48 -3.32 13.37
CA THR A 196 -11.21 -4.76 13.23
C THR A 196 -9.89 -5.08 12.52
N LEU A 197 -9.18 -4.06 12.02
CA LEU A 197 -7.90 -4.27 11.34
C LEU A 197 -6.80 -4.47 12.39
N ALA A 198 -6.29 -5.69 12.52
CA ALA A 198 -5.13 -6.01 13.35
C ALA A 198 -3.85 -5.49 12.68
N PHE A 199 -3.62 -4.20 12.76
CA PHE A 199 -2.50 -3.50 12.16
C PHE A 199 -1.90 -2.52 13.15
N PRO A 200 -0.57 -2.53 13.39
CA PRO A 200 0.06 -1.65 14.37
C PRO A 200 0.04 -0.19 13.88
N THR A 201 -0.31 0.72 14.77
CA THR A 201 -0.39 2.16 14.45
C THR A 201 0.71 2.98 15.12
N GLY A 202 1.57 2.39 15.95
CA GLY A 202 2.66 3.08 16.61
C GLY A 202 3.62 2.14 17.32
N GLY A 203 4.56 2.75 18.03
CA GLY A 203 5.50 2.05 18.89
C GLY A 203 6.45 1.09 18.17
N ALA A 204 6.98 0.14 18.94
CA ALA A 204 7.92 -0.87 18.44
C ALA A 204 7.26 -1.87 17.47
N GLU A 205 5.96 -2.12 17.62
CA GLU A 205 5.20 -3.02 16.76
C GLU A 205 5.13 -2.49 15.31
N LEU A 206 4.92 -1.18 15.14
CA LEU A 206 4.92 -0.57 13.81
C LEU A 206 6.32 -0.62 13.18
N VAL A 207 7.38 -0.44 13.96
CA VAL A 207 8.77 -0.61 13.48
C VAL A 207 9.01 -2.05 13.02
N ALA A 208 8.60 -3.04 13.80
CA ALA A 208 8.73 -4.45 13.44
C ALA A 208 7.96 -4.79 12.17
N TYR A 209 6.73 -4.25 12.03
CA TYR A 209 5.93 -4.38 10.81
C TYR A 209 6.64 -3.80 9.58
N PHE A 210 7.22 -2.61 9.69
CA PHE A 210 8.00 -2.00 8.62
C PHE A 210 9.20 -2.84 8.19
N ARG A 211 9.90 -3.46 9.14
CA ARG A 211 11.04 -4.34 8.84
C ARG A 211 10.60 -5.58 8.07
N SER A 212 9.52 -6.24 8.50
CA SER A 212 8.95 -7.39 7.79
C SER A 212 8.43 -6.99 6.39
N TYR A 213 7.72 -5.87 6.29
CA TYR A 213 7.28 -5.30 5.02
C TYR A 213 8.45 -5.07 4.05
N ARG A 214 9.54 -4.45 4.50
CA ARG A 214 10.74 -4.23 3.67
C ARG A 214 11.36 -5.54 3.20
N ARG A 215 11.51 -6.52 4.10
CA ARG A 215 12.03 -7.85 3.74
C ARG A 215 11.22 -8.50 2.63
N LEU A 216 9.90 -8.45 2.75
CA LEU A 216 8.99 -9.03 1.78
C LEU A 216 9.03 -8.27 0.44
N THR A 217 9.01 -6.95 0.45
CA THR A 217 9.07 -6.16 -0.79
C THR A 217 10.43 -6.20 -1.47
N ASP A 218 11.53 -6.32 -0.70
CA ASP A 218 12.87 -6.58 -1.22
C ASP A 218 12.95 -7.98 -1.88
N HIS A 219 12.20 -8.96 -1.38
CA HIS A 219 12.05 -10.26 -2.01
C HIS A 219 11.28 -10.14 -3.35
N TRP A 220 10.13 -9.45 -3.35
CA TRP A 220 9.37 -9.24 -4.58
C TRP A 220 10.19 -8.58 -5.69
N ARG A 221 11.02 -7.60 -5.35
CA ARG A 221 11.94 -6.95 -6.31
C ARG A 221 12.93 -7.93 -6.96
N LYS A 222 13.28 -9.01 -6.26
CA LYS A 222 14.23 -10.02 -6.76
C LYS A 222 13.57 -11.09 -7.63
N VAL A 223 12.33 -11.47 -7.31
CA VAL A 223 11.68 -12.64 -7.91
C VAL A 223 10.60 -12.30 -8.94
N LEU A 224 10.08 -11.07 -8.93
CA LEU A 224 9.09 -10.63 -9.92
C LEU A 224 9.76 -9.90 -11.09
N PRO A 225 9.21 -10.00 -12.31
CA PRO A 225 9.75 -9.28 -13.47
C PRO A 225 9.76 -7.76 -13.25
N ALA A 226 10.89 -7.12 -13.52
CA ALA A 226 11.08 -5.68 -13.28
C ALA A 226 10.15 -4.78 -14.12
N ASP A 227 9.64 -5.27 -15.24
CA ASP A 227 8.64 -4.59 -16.07
C ASP A 227 7.21 -4.76 -15.56
N ARG A 228 6.99 -5.60 -14.55
CA ARG A 228 5.70 -5.88 -13.92
C ARG A 228 5.63 -5.41 -12.48
N PHE A 229 6.75 -5.32 -11.78
CA PHE A 229 6.85 -4.79 -10.40
C PHE A 229 7.53 -3.42 -10.41
N ILE A 230 6.73 -2.36 -10.49
CA ILE A 230 7.20 -0.98 -10.69
C ILE A 230 7.25 -0.25 -9.35
N GLU A 231 8.42 0.15 -8.90
CA GLU A 231 8.57 0.97 -7.71
C GLU A 231 8.43 2.46 -8.01
N VAL A 232 7.68 3.14 -7.18
CA VAL A 232 7.40 4.57 -7.27
C VAL A 232 7.70 5.22 -5.92
N GLU A 233 8.72 6.07 -5.87
CA GLU A 233 9.00 6.91 -4.71
C GLU A 233 8.02 8.09 -4.68
N TYR A 234 7.30 8.23 -3.56
CA TYR A 234 6.34 9.32 -3.36
C TYR A 234 6.99 10.70 -3.46
N GLU A 235 8.21 10.82 -2.97
CA GLU A 235 8.99 12.04 -3.00
C GLU A 235 9.33 12.47 -4.43
N ASP A 236 9.69 11.52 -5.31
CA ASP A 236 9.94 11.79 -6.72
C ASP A 236 8.65 12.12 -7.47
N LEU A 237 7.57 11.36 -7.19
CA LEU A 237 6.25 11.61 -7.76
C LEU A 237 5.75 13.04 -7.46
N THR A 238 6.04 13.55 -6.26
CA THR A 238 5.62 14.91 -5.88
C THR A 238 6.60 16.00 -6.30
N ARG A 239 7.88 15.65 -6.55
CA ARG A 239 8.92 16.60 -6.99
C ARG A 239 8.89 16.81 -8.50
N THR A 240 8.83 15.73 -9.25
CA THR A 240 8.86 15.71 -10.72
C THR A 240 7.78 14.77 -11.25
N PRO A 241 6.50 15.16 -11.16
CA PRO A 241 5.38 14.24 -11.42
C PRO A 241 5.37 13.68 -12.84
N GLU A 242 5.56 14.50 -13.86
CA GLU A 242 5.36 14.09 -15.25
C GLU A 242 6.24 12.89 -15.67
N PRO A 243 7.58 12.89 -15.54
CA PRO A 243 8.38 11.74 -15.95
C PRO A 243 8.05 10.46 -15.16
N VAL A 244 7.69 10.58 -13.86
CA VAL A 244 7.28 9.44 -13.05
C VAL A 244 5.93 8.89 -13.55
N ILE A 245 4.97 9.75 -13.81
CA ILE A 245 3.63 9.36 -14.30
C ILE A 245 3.73 8.74 -15.69
N ARG A 246 4.53 9.32 -16.61
CA ARG A 246 4.75 8.73 -17.95
C ARG A 246 5.29 7.30 -17.86
N ARG A 247 6.26 7.04 -16.98
CA ARG A 247 6.79 5.70 -16.73
C ARG A 247 5.70 4.74 -16.24
N ILE A 248 4.84 5.18 -15.32
CA ILE A 248 3.73 4.37 -14.78
C ILE A 248 2.73 4.02 -15.88
N ILE A 249 2.29 5.00 -16.67
CA ILE A 249 1.31 4.80 -17.75
C ILE A 249 1.87 3.86 -18.83
N ALA A 250 3.13 4.04 -19.22
CA ALA A 250 3.82 3.14 -20.15
C ALA A 250 3.91 1.70 -19.60
N ALA A 251 4.22 1.52 -18.30
CA ALA A 251 4.25 0.20 -17.66
C ALA A 251 2.86 -0.47 -17.61
N CYS A 252 1.78 0.31 -17.56
CA CYS A 252 0.42 -0.20 -17.72
C CYS A 252 0.09 -0.58 -19.17
N GLY A 253 1.00 -0.34 -20.15
CA GLY A 253 0.78 -0.58 -21.58
C GLY A 253 -0.29 0.33 -22.15
N LEU A 254 -0.32 1.59 -21.74
CA LEU A 254 -1.26 2.62 -22.17
C LEU A 254 -0.50 3.77 -22.85
N GLU A 255 -1.15 4.39 -23.85
CA GLU A 255 -0.67 5.62 -24.44
C GLU A 255 -0.76 6.77 -23.45
N TRP A 256 0.06 7.81 -23.64
CA TRP A 256 0.06 8.96 -22.75
C TRP A 256 -1.25 9.76 -22.84
N ASN A 257 -1.74 10.20 -21.69
CA ASN A 257 -2.88 11.12 -21.60
C ASN A 257 -2.63 12.20 -20.54
N ASP A 258 -2.78 13.47 -20.89
CA ASP A 258 -2.52 14.63 -20.02
C ASP A 258 -3.46 14.72 -18.82
N ALA A 259 -4.60 14.02 -18.84
CA ALA A 259 -5.49 13.95 -17.69
C ALA A 259 -4.79 13.36 -16.45
N CYS A 260 -3.78 12.51 -16.64
CA CYS A 260 -3.00 11.92 -15.56
C CYS A 260 -2.17 12.96 -14.76
N LEU A 261 -1.90 14.14 -15.33
CA LEU A 261 -1.22 15.25 -14.64
C LEU A 261 -2.16 16.08 -13.74
N ARG A 262 -3.47 15.85 -13.82
CA ARG A 262 -4.48 16.60 -13.08
C ARG A 262 -5.41 15.68 -12.29
N PRO A 263 -4.85 14.88 -11.36
CA PRO A 263 -5.62 13.90 -10.59
C PRO A 263 -6.70 14.51 -9.72
N GLU A 264 -6.58 15.79 -9.35
CA GLU A 264 -7.60 16.55 -8.61
C GLU A 264 -8.91 16.71 -9.39
N ARG A 265 -8.87 16.60 -10.71
CA ARG A 265 -10.03 16.67 -11.60
C ARG A 265 -10.71 15.33 -11.83
N ASN A 266 -10.13 14.24 -11.33
CA ASN A 266 -10.72 12.92 -11.44
C ASN A 266 -12.05 12.86 -10.65
N PRO A 267 -13.19 12.59 -11.30
CA PRO A 267 -14.50 12.55 -10.63
C PRO A 267 -14.69 11.31 -9.76
N GLY A 268 -13.77 10.34 -9.84
CA GLY A 268 -13.85 9.06 -9.12
C GLY A 268 -14.01 9.24 -7.61
N ALA A 269 -14.83 8.39 -6.98
CA ALA A 269 -15.05 8.43 -5.55
C ALA A 269 -13.82 7.92 -4.79
N VAL A 270 -13.31 8.72 -3.84
CA VAL A 270 -12.22 8.33 -2.94
C VAL A 270 -12.82 7.98 -1.58
N LYS A 271 -12.69 6.70 -1.17
CA LYS A 271 -13.25 6.18 0.09
C LYS A 271 -12.17 5.90 1.14
N THR A 272 -11.08 6.69 1.16
CA THR A 272 -9.95 6.47 2.08
C THR A 272 -9.73 7.67 2.99
N PRO A 273 -8.99 7.52 4.12
CA PRO A 273 -8.60 8.66 4.97
C PRO A 273 -7.84 9.77 4.23
N SER A 274 -7.29 9.48 3.04
CA SER A 274 -6.58 10.44 2.20
C SER A 274 -7.49 11.25 1.25
N LYS A 275 -8.83 11.13 1.37
CA LYS A 275 -9.80 11.74 0.45
C LYS A 275 -9.58 13.24 0.23
N TRP A 276 -9.36 14.00 1.31
CA TRP A 276 -9.15 15.45 1.21
C TRP A 276 -7.85 15.80 0.47
N GLN A 277 -6.79 15.04 0.75
CA GLN A 277 -5.46 15.27 0.19
C GLN A 277 -5.42 15.05 -1.33
N THR A 278 -6.18 14.09 -1.85
CA THR A 278 -6.21 13.75 -3.28
C THR A 278 -7.12 14.66 -4.12
N ARG A 279 -7.89 15.54 -3.49
CA ARG A 279 -8.71 16.57 -4.15
C ARG A 279 -7.94 17.88 -4.37
N GLN A 280 -6.68 17.92 -4.02
CA GLN A 280 -5.77 19.05 -4.26
C GLN A 280 -4.79 18.70 -5.38
N PRO A 281 -4.27 19.70 -6.11
CA PRO A 281 -3.14 19.47 -7.00
C PRO A 281 -2.00 18.75 -6.29
N ILE A 282 -1.14 18.06 -7.02
CA ILE A 282 -0.01 17.35 -6.43
C ILE A 282 0.86 18.33 -5.65
N TYR A 283 1.03 18.12 -4.33
CA TYR A 283 1.73 19.00 -3.41
C TYR A 283 2.80 18.27 -2.59
N ARG A 284 3.77 19.05 -2.01
CA ARG A 284 4.95 18.50 -1.33
C ARG A 284 4.92 18.64 0.20
N ASN A 285 3.87 19.21 0.79
CA ASN A 285 3.81 19.53 2.23
C ASN A 285 3.89 18.30 3.16
N SER A 286 3.73 17.11 2.59
CA SER A 286 3.82 15.85 3.33
C SER A 286 5.24 15.24 3.35
N VAL A 287 6.19 15.82 2.61
CA VAL A 287 7.59 15.35 2.54
C VAL A 287 8.39 15.90 3.72
N ALA A 288 9.14 15.04 4.37
CA ALA A 288 9.98 15.35 5.53
C ALA A 288 9.23 16.00 6.72
N ARG A 289 7.91 15.78 6.82
CA ARG A 289 7.08 16.29 7.91
C ARG A 289 7.49 15.75 9.27
N TRP A 290 8.06 14.53 9.31
CA TRP A 290 8.56 13.88 10.50
C TRP A 290 9.57 14.73 11.28
N ARG A 291 10.32 15.62 10.62
CA ARG A 291 11.32 16.49 11.26
C ARG A 291 10.71 17.42 12.30
N ARG A 292 9.44 17.79 12.15
CA ARG A 292 8.69 18.59 13.14
C ARG A 292 8.44 17.83 14.43
N TYR A 293 8.45 16.50 14.35
CA TYR A 293 8.20 15.57 15.45
C TYR A 293 9.46 14.88 15.97
N GLU A 294 10.64 15.23 15.43
CA GLU A 294 11.90 14.51 15.71
C GLU A 294 12.19 14.28 17.18
N PRO A 295 11.94 15.24 18.13
CA PRO A 295 12.17 15.01 19.57
C PRO A 295 11.27 13.95 20.19
N TRP A 296 10.10 13.69 19.59
CA TRP A 296 9.04 12.84 20.17
C TRP A 296 8.80 11.53 19.40
N LEU A 297 9.65 11.18 18.43
CA LEU A 297 9.46 9.98 17.60
C LEU A 297 9.50 8.66 18.39
N GLY A 298 10.08 8.63 19.58
CA GLY A 298 10.21 7.40 20.36
C GLY A 298 10.82 6.25 19.54
N PRO A 299 10.21 5.06 19.56
CA PRO A 299 10.70 3.90 18.78
C PRO A 299 10.76 4.14 17.27
N LEU A 300 9.91 5.02 16.71
CA LEU A 300 9.89 5.31 15.26
C LEU A 300 11.21 5.93 14.77
N ARG A 301 12.05 6.47 15.68
CA ARG A 301 13.37 7.02 15.33
C ARG A 301 14.26 5.99 14.65
N SER A 302 14.17 4.71 15.03
CA SER A 302 14.97 3.64 14.41
C SER A 302 14.72 3.50 12.90
N LEU A 303 13.56 3.89 12.39
CA LEU A 303 13.27 3.91 10.95
C LEU A 303 14.08 4.97 10.18
N VAL A 304 14.61 6.00 10.85
CA VAL A 304 15.52 7.01 10.26
C VAL A 304 16.85 6.35 9.94
N GLU A 305 17.38 5.56 10.89
CA GLU A 305 18.65 4.87 10.79
C GLU A 305 18.59 3.78 9.72
N ASP A 306 17.56 2.94 9.75
CA ASP A 306 17.29 1.91 8.74
C ASP A 306 17.20 2.48 7.29
N GLY A 307 16.89 3.78 7.12
CA GLY A 307 16.82 4.46 5.83
C GLY A 307 18.16 5.02 5.33
N ARG A 308 19.10 5.34 6.24
CA ARG A 308 20.41 5.89 5.89
C ARG A 308 21.40 4.86 5.36
N GLU A 309 21.28 3.61 5.77
CA GLU A 309 22.15 2.52 5.33
C GLU A 309 21.97 2.10 3.86
N LYS A 310 20.89 2.55 3.19
CA LYS A 310 20.54 2.14 1.82
C LYS A 310 20.64 3.25 0.77
N SER A 311 21.23 4.40 1.07
CA SER A 311 21.60 5.38 0.03
C SER A 311 22.97 4.96 -0.51
N PRO A 312 23.09 4.42 -1.74
CA PRO A 312 24.39 4.25 -2.35
C PRO A 312 24.97 5.65 -2.59
N THR A 313 26.19 5.85 -2.12
CA THR A 313 27.06 6.98 -2.45
C THR A 313 27.32 7.07 -3.95
#